data_a4dbe0969099ad4a631589ab20adc72d
#
_entry.id   a4dbe0969099ad4a631589ab20adc72d
#
_cell.length_a   1.000
_cell.length_b   1.000
_cell.length_c   1.000
_cell.angle_alpha   90.00
_cell.angle_beta   90.00
_cell.angle_gamma   90.00
#
_symmetry.space_group_name_H-M   'P 1'
#
loop_
_entity.id
_entity.type
_entity.pdbx_description
1 polymer ?
#
loop_
_entity_poly.entity_id
_entity_poly.type
_entity_poly.pdbx_seq_one_letter_code
_entity_poly.pdbx_strand_id
1 'polypeptide(L)'
;MENKLEKKFGLITAICMVVGIVVGSGVFFKAQNVLSITEGNMPLGILAWVIGGAVMLICALNFSTLATHFEKVNGIVDYGEATVGEGYAYFIAWFSTMIYYPGMTSVLAWVSARYTVALFGHSLDSGICMATACFYLFASYAVNALSPTLAGTF
;
A
#
# COMPACT_ATOMS: atom_id res chain seq x y z
N MET A 1 18.34 -27.40 5.90
CA MET A 1 16.87 -27.64 5.84
C MET A 1 16.32 -26.66 4.81
N GLU A 2 16.03 -27.12 3.62
CA GLU A 2 15.34 -26.31 2.59
C GLU A 2 13.90 -26.09 3.11
N ASN A 3 13.59 -24.90 3.58
CA ASN A 3 12.22 -24.49 3.83
C ASN A 3 11.53 -24.28 2.48
N LYS A 4 10.96 -25.33 1.92
CA LYS A 4 10.08 -25.23 0.75
C LYS A 4 8.85 -24.43 1.18
N LEU A 5 8.69 -23.25 0.60
CA LEU A 5 7.49 -22.42 0.77
C LEU A 5 6.26 -23.21 0.32
N GLU A 6 5.35 -23.51 1.24
CA GLU A 6 4.07 -24.12 0.90
C GLU A 6 3.17 -23.11 0.18
N LYS A 7 2.68 -23.48 -0.99
CA LYS A 7 1.70 -22.67 -1.74
C LYS A 7 0.35 -22.70 -1.01
N LYS A 8 0.09 -21.72 -0.14
CA LYS A 8 -1.18 -21.60 0.60
C LYS A 8 -2.31 -20.93 -0.18
N PHE A 9 -1.98 -20.13 -1.20
CA PHE A 9 -2.95 -19.36 -1.97
C PHE A 9 -2.94 -19.74 -3.45
N GLY A 10 -4.15 -19.85 -4.03
CA GLY A 10 -4.31 -20.01 -5.47
C GLY A 10 -4.03 -18.71 -6.24
N LEU A 11 -3.80 -18.81 -7.55
CA LEU A 11 -3.53 -17.67 -8.42
C LEU A 11 -4.63 -16.61 -8.35
N ILE A 12 -5.90 -17.01 -8.33
CA ILE A 12 -7.04 -16.09 -8.26
C ILE A 12 -7.03 -15.30 -6.96
N THR A 13 -6.78 -15.98 -5.83
CA THR A 13 -6.69 -15.32 -4.51
C THR A 13 -5.54 -14.31 -4.49
N ALA A 14 -4.39 -14.66 -5.02
CA ALA A 14 -3.24 -13.76 -5.11
C ALA A 14 -3.55 -12.53 -5.98
N ILE A 15 -4.21 -12.70 -7.13
CA ILE A 15 -4.64 -11.58 -7.98
C ILE A 15 -5.64 -10.69 -7.25
N CYS A 16 -6.64 -11.26 -6.59
CA CYS A 16 -7.62 -10.49 -5.82
C CYS A 16 -6.98 -9.67 -4.69
N MET A 17 -6.03 -10.25 -3.96
CA MET A 17 -5.28 -9.54 -2.91
C MET A 17 -4.48 -8.37 -3.49
N VAL A 18 -3.75 -8.57 -4.58
CA VAL A 18 -2.98 -7.50 -5.24
C VAL A 18 -3.90 -6.41 -5.76
N VAL A 19 -4.99 -6.77 -6.46
CA VAL A 19 -5.97 -5.80 -6.97
C VAL A 19 -6.61 -5.02 -5.82
N GLY A 20 -6.97 -5.68 -4.72
CA GLY A 20 -7.54 -5.04 -3.54
C GLY A 20 -6.61 -4.02 -2.88
N ILE A 21 -5.30 -4.30 -2.87
CA ILE A 21 -4.29 -3.36 -2.36
C ILE A 21 -4.08 -2.19 -3.33
N VAL A 22 -4.02 -2.45 -4.64
CA VAL A 22 -3.75 -1.45 -5.68
C VAL A 22 -4.93 -0.51 -5.90
N VAL A 23 -6.16 -1.06 -5.93
CA VAL A 23 -7.42 -0.29 -6.10
C VAL A 23 -7.88 0.35 -4.77
N GLY A 24 -6.96 0.63 -3.86
CA GLY A 24 -7.25 1.30 -2.60
C GLY A 24 -7.72 2.75 -2.76
N SER A 25 -7.88 3.43 -1.65
CA SER A 25 -8.35 4.82 -1.54
C SER A 25 -7.67 5.82 -2.50
N GLY A 26 -6.43 5.55 -2.90
CA GLY A 26 -5.66 6.43 -3.78
C GLY A 26 -6.31 6.72 -5.14
N VAL A 27 -7.05 5.78 -5.71
CA VAL A 27 -7.72 5.96 -7.00
C VAL A 27 -8.78 7.05 -6.91
N PHE A 28 -9.52 7.13 -5.79
CA PHE A 28 -10.65 8.03 -5.65
C PHE A 28 -10.24 9.50 -5.43
N PHE A 29 -9.23 9.78 -4.59
CA PHE A 29 -8.87 11.17 -4.30
C PHE A 29 -7.68 11.70 -5.11
N LYS A 30 -6.82 10.82 -5.65
CA LYS A 30 -5.73 11.26 -6.54
C LYS A 30 -6.26 11.76 -7.89
N ALA A 31 -7.37 11.23 -8.39
CA ALA A 31 -7.99 11.71 -9.62
C ALA A 31 -8.38 13.19 -9.50
N GLN A 32 -8.99 13.60 -8.39
CA GLN A 32 -9.33 14.98 -8.12
C GLN A 32 -8.07 15.88 -8.07
N ASN A 33 -7.02 15.43 -7.40
CA ASN A 33 -5.76 16.19 -7.32
C ASN A 33 -5.10 16.37 -8.68
N VAL A 34 -5.07 15.32 -9.51
CA VAL A 34 -4.52 15.41 -10.87
C VAL A 34 -5.30 16.41 -11.71
N LEU A 35 -6.65 16.37 -11.67
CA LEU A 35 -7.49 17.33 -12.39
C LEU A 35 -7.32 18.76 -11.87
N SER A 36 -7.12 18.94 -10.56
CA SER A 36 -6.84 20.26 -9.98
C SER A 36 -5.51 20.83 -10.46
N ILE A 37 -4.45 20.01 -10.51
CA ILE A 37 -3.12 20.43 -10.99
C ILE A 37 -3.12 20.72 -12.51
N THR A 38 -3.92 19.98 -13.28
CA THR A 38 -4.05 20.19 -14.73
C THR A 38 -5.10 21.27 -15.10
N GLU A 39 -5.54 22.06 -14.12
CA GLU A 39 -6.53 23.14 -14.31
C GLU A 39 -7.82 22.68 -15.02
N GLY A 40 -8.24 21.44 -14.78
CA GLY A 40 -9.39 20.82 -15.41
C GLY A 40 -9.14 20.29 -16.85
N ASN A 41 -7.90 20.31 -17.32
CA ASN A 41 -7.56 19.80 -18.65
C ASN A 41 -7.57 18.24 -18.64
N MET A 42 -8.68 17.65 -19.06
CA MET A 42 -8.90 16.20 -19.11
C MET A 42 -7.85 15.44 -19.93
N PRO A 43 -7.49 15.85 -21.17
CA PRO A 43 -6.45 15.18 -21.95
C PRO A 43 -5.11 15.09 -21.22
N LEU A 44 -4.71 16.17 -20.55
CA LEU A 44 -3.47 16.22 -19.79
C LEU A 44 -3.52 15.31 -18.54
N GLY A 45 -4.66 15.28 -17.86
CA GLY A 45 -4.90 14.37 -16.74
C GLY A 45 -4.82 12.89 -17.14
N ILE A 46 -5.45 12.52 -18.26
CA ILE A 46 -5.38 11.16 -18.81
C ILE A 46 -3.95 10.80 -19.21
N LEU A 47 -3.23 11.72 -19.87
CA LEU A 47 -1.83 11.49 -20.24
C LEU A 47 -0.95 11.21 -19.02
N ALA A 48 -1.12 11.96 -17.94
CA ALA A 48 -0.39 11.74 -16.68
C ALA A 48 -0.65 10.34 -16.13
N TRP A 49 -1.91 9.86 -16.15
CA TRP A 49 -2.26 8.51 -15.72
C TRP A 49 -1.66 7.43 -16.63
N VAL A 50 -1.67 7.63 -17.94
CA VAL A 50 -1.07 6.68 -18.91
C VAL A 50 0.44 6.56 -18.68
N ILE A 51 1.14 7.69 -18.51
CA ILE A 51 2.59 7.70 -18.23
C ILE A 51 2.87 7.00 -16.91
N GLY A 52 2.13 7.35 -15.85
CA GLY A 52 2.27 6.69 -14.53
C GLY A 52 2.03 5.18 -14.62
N GLY A 53 0.99 4.77 -15.34
CA GLY A 53 0.68 3.35 -15.58
C GLY A 53 1.79 2.62 -16.34
N ALA A 54 2.35 3.24 -17.37
CA ALA A 54 3.47 2.66 -18.12
C ALA A 54 4.72 2.45 -17.26
N VAL A 55 5.07 3.44 -16.44
CA VAL A 55 6.20 3.32 -15.48
C VAL A 55 5.96 2.18 -14.49
N MET A 56 4.75 2.11 -13.92
CA MET A 56 4.39 1.04 -12.97
C MET A 56 4.43 -0.34 -13.63
N LEU A 57 4.06 -0.45 -14.90
CA LEU A 57 4.10 -1.72 -15.64
C LEU A 57 5.55 -2.18 -15.86
N ILE A 58 6.45 -1.26 -16.20
CA ILE A 58 7.89 -1.56 -16.33
C ILE A 58 8.45 -2.02 -14.97
N CYS A 59 8.12 -1.33 -13.87
CA CYS A 59 8.52 -1.73 -12.54
C CYS A 59 7.99 -3.13 -12.17
N ALA A 60 6.72 -3.42 -12.47
CA ALA A 60 6.11 -4.72 -12.20
C ALA A 60 6.80 -5.86 -12.96
N LEU A 61 7.19 -5.65 -14.22
CA LEU A 61 7.95 -6.64 -15.01
C LEU A 61 9.33 -6.90 -14.39
N ASN A 62 10.04 -5.87 -13.93
CA ASN A 62 11.32 -6.04 -13.25
C ASN A 62 11.18 -6.82 -11.94
N PHE A 63 10.17 -6.52 -11.12
CA PHE A 63 9.90 -7.27 -9.90
C PHE A 63 9.47 -8.71 -10.19
N SER A 64 8.72 -8.96 -11.26
CA SER A 64 8.34 -10.30 -11.68
C SER A 64 9.56 -11.14 -12.03
N THR A 65 10.53 -10.60 -12.78
CA THR A 65 11.77 -11.31 -13.09
C THR A 65 12.62 -11.59 -11.86
N LEU A 66 12.72 -10.65 -10.94
CA LEU A 66 13.42 -10.86 -9.66
C LEU A 66 12.74 -11.94 -8.82
N ALA A 67 11.41 -11.95 -8.74
CA ALA A 67 10.65 -12.94 -8.00
C ALA A 67 10.80 -14.37 -8.55
N THR A 68 11.01 -14.52 -9.85
CA THR A 68 11.27 -15.85 -10.47
C THR A 68 12.69 -16.35 -10.24
N HIS A 69 13.65 -15.44 -10.04
CA HIS A 69 15.05 -15.82 -9.77
C HIS A 69 15.37 -16.00 -8.29
N PHE A 70 14.69 -15.26 -7.42
CA PHE A 70 14.94 -15.28 -5.98
C PHE A 70 13.65 -15.67 -5.23
N GLU A 71 13.48 -16.95 -4.92
CA GLU A 71 12.36 -17.48 -4.14
C GLU A 71 12.53 -17.18 -2.64
N LYS A 72 12.51 -15.88 -2.28
CA LYS A 72 12.61 -15.42 -0.89
C LYS A 72 11.32 -14.71 -0.44
N VAL A 73 11.12 -14.60 0.87
CA VAL A 73 9.82 -14.20 1.47
C VAL A 73 9.70 -12.70 1.71
N ASN A 74 10.82 -11.99 1.94
CA ASN A 74 10.80 -10.57 2.34
C ASN A 74 10.74 -9.59 1.16
N GLY A 75 10.52 -10.08 -0.05
CA GLY A 75 10.30 -9.26 -1.24
C GLY A 75 11.45 -8.28 -1.53
N ILE A 76 11.16 -6.97 -1.49
CA ILE A 76 12.11 -5.93 -1.89
C ILE A 76 13.42 -5.93 -1.08
N VAL A 77 13.39 -6.36 0.18
CA VAL A 77 14.57 -6.45 1.03
C VAL A 77 15.51 -7.54 0.54
N ASP A 78 14.96 -8.73 0.26
CA ASP A 78 15.73 -9.87 -0.24
C ASP A 78 16.26 -9.62 -1.66
N TYR A 79 15.49 -8.93 -2.50
CA TYR A 79 15.95 -8.54 -3.84
C TYR A 79 17.08 -7.50 -3.76
N GLY A 80 16.99 -6.55 -2.81
CA GLY A 80 18.06 -5.60 -2.54
C GLY A 80 19.33 -6.27 -2.03
N GLU A 81 19.21 -7.26 -1.15
CA GLU A 81 20.34 -8.07 -0.66
C GLU A 81 21.04 -8.82 -1.80
N ALA A 82 20.25 -9.49 -2.63
CA ALA A 82 20.76 -10.32 -3.72
C ALA A 82 21.42 -9.51 -4.86
N THR A 83 20.96 -8.27 -5.10
CA THR A 83 21.43 -7.44 -6.23
C THR A 83 22.49 -6.42 -5.85
N VAL A 84 22.39 -5.81 -4.67
CA VAL A 84 23.24 -4.69 -4.24
C VAL A 84 24.11 -5.06 -3.04
N GLY A 85 23.58 -5.86 -2.11
CA GLY A 85 24.29 -6.34 -0.93
C GLY A 85 23.56 -6.08 0.39
N GLU A 86 24.09 -6.70 1.47
CA GLU A 86 23.47 -6.71 2.81
C GLU A 86 23.26 -5.31 3.41
N GLY A 87 24.21 -4.39 3.24
CA GLY A 87 24.11 -3.02 3.77
C GLY A 87 22.93 -2.25 3.17
N TYR A 88 22.69 -2.41 1.88
CA TYR A 88 21.54 -1.81 1.19
C TYR A 88 20.22 -2.45 1.62
N ALA A 89 20.17 -3.77 1.76
CA ALA A 89 19.01 -4.49 2.25
C ALA A 89 18.61 -4.05 3.67
N TYR A 90 19.60 -3.92 4.57
CA TYR A 90 19.38 -3.41 5.91
C TYR A 90 18.80 -2.00 5.92
N PHE A 91 19.34 -1.10 5.08
CA PHE A 91 18.84 0.26 4.96
C PHE A 91 17.38 0.29 4.46
N ILE A 92 17.04 -0.50 3.43
CA ILE A 92 15.66 -0.61 2.92
C ILE A 92 14.72 -1.17 4.00
N ALA A 93 15.11 -2.22 4.71
CA ALA A 93 14.32 -2.82 5.78
C ALA A 93 14.05 -1.80 6.90
N TRP A 94 15.09 -1.10 7.34
CA TRP A 94 14.98 -0.06 8.34
C TRP A 94 14.06 1.09 7.89
N PHE A 95 14.29 1.63 6.70
CA PHE A 95 13.48 2.71 6.13
C PHE A 95 12.01 2.29 6.00
N SER A 96 11.76 1.10 5.50
CA SER A 96 10.41 0.57 5.32
C SER A 96 9.68 0.44 6.65
N THR A 97 10.35 -0.11 7.67
CA THR A 97 9.74 -0.37 8.97
C THR A 97 9.51 0.90 9.78
N MET A 98 10.49 1.83 9.79
CA MET A 98 10.46 3.01 10.64
C MET A 98 9.75 4.21 10.02
N ILE A 99 9.78 4.35 8.70
CA ILE A 99 9.29 5.54 8.01
C ILE A 99 8.12 5.22 7.08
N TYR A 100 8.31 4.27 6.16
CA TYR A 100 7.35 4.03 5.09
C TYR A 100 6.02 3.47 5.60
N TYR A 101 6.03 2.34 6.30
CA TYR A 101 4.80 1.70 6.77
C TYR A 101 4.03 2.52 7.81
N PRO A 102 4.66 3.12 8.84
CA PRO A 102 3.94 3.98 9.77
C PRO A 102 3.37 5.22 9.09
N GLY A 103 4.11 5.84 8.17
CA GLY A 103 3.65 6.99 7.40
C GLY A 103 2.42 6.65 6.55
N MET A 104 2.46 5.56 5.80
CA MET A 104 1.33 5.10 4.97
C MET A 104 0.11 4.75 5.82
N THR A 105 0.29 4.06 6.93
CA THR A 105 -0.81 3.68 7.83
C THR A 105 -1.49 4.91 8.43
N SER A 106 -0.70 5.90 8.85
CA SER A 106 -1.21 7.16 9.40
C SER A 106 -2.03 7.95 8.37
N VAL A 107 -1.53 8.04 7.12
CA VAL A 107 -2.26 8.72 6.04
C VAL A 107 -3.58 8.01 5.73
N LEU A 108 -3.59 6.68 5.65
CA LEU A 108 -4.81 5.91 5.39
C LEU A 108 -5.83 6.06 6.51
N ALA A 109 -5.41 6.02 7.77
CA ALA A 109 -6.27 6.23 8.91
C ALA A 109 -6.88 7.65 8.92
N TRP A 110 -6.06 8.67 8.61
CA TRP A 110 -6.51 10.05 8.50
C TRP A 110 -7.55 10.25 7.39
N VAL A 111 -7.28 9.72 6.19
CA VAL A 111 -8.21 9.81 5.06
C VAL A 111 -9.52 9.10 5.38
N SER A 112 -9.47 7.89 5.95
CA SER A 112 -10.65 7.13 6.36
C SER A 112 -11.47 7.90 7.41
N ALA A 113 -10.82 8.51 8.38
CA ALA A 113 -11.48 9.32 9.41
C ALA A 113 -12.18 10.55 8.80
N ARG A 114 -11.53 11.23 7.85
CA ARG A 114 -12.15 12.40 7.18
C ARG A 114 -13.42 12.01 6.41
N TYR A 115 -13.41 10.91 5.68
CA TYR A 115 -14.60 10.44 4.97
C TYR A 115 -15.71 10.00 5.93
N THR A 116 -15.35 9.34 7.03
CA THR A 116 -16.33 8.95 8.05
C THR A 116 -16.98 10.16 8.70
N VAL A 117 -16.18 11.14 9.13
CA VAL A 117 -16.66 12.36 9.77
C VAL A 117 -17.53 13.18 8.81
N ALA A 118 -17.14 13.27 7.53
CA ALA A 118 -17.93 13.92 6.49
C ALA A 118 -19.29 13.23 6.27
N LEU A 119 -19.32 11.89 6.31
CA LEU A 119 -20.55 11.12 6.16
C LEU A 119 -21.57 11.42 7.26
N PHE A 120 -21.09 11.69 8.49
CA PHE A 120 -21.93 12.08 9.62
C PHE A 120 -22.21 13.59 9.70
N GLY A 121 -21.78 14.38 8.71
CA GLY A 121 -22.06 15.80 8.61
C GLY A 121 -21.32 16.68 9.62
N HIS A 122 -20.26 16.18 10.23
CA HIS A 122 -19.43 16.95 11.16
C HIS A 122 -18.32 17.72 10.44
N SER A 123 -17.84 18.80 11.06
CA SER A 123 -16.74 19.60 10.52
C SER A 123 -15.43 18.82 10.49
N LEU A 124 -14.71 18.88 9.36
CA LEU A 124 -13.45 18.13 9.13
C LEU A 124 -12.28 18.62 10.00
N ASP A 125 -12.38 19.86 10.51
CA ASP A 125 -11.35 20.47 11.37
C ASP A 125 -11.58 20.23 12.87
N SER A 126 -12.56 19.39 13.22
CA SER A 126 -12.87 19.06 14.60
C SER A 126 -11.93 18.01 15.19
N GLY A 127 -11.71 18.07 16.50
CA GLY A 127 -11.00 17.03 17.25
C GLY A 127 -11.59 15.62 17.08
N ILE A 128 -12.85 15.52 16.62
CA ILE A 128 -13.55 14.27 16.27
C ILE A 128 -12.81 13.53 15.14
N CYS A 129 -12.32 14.27 14.13
CA CYS A 129 -11.56 13.66 13.03
C CYS A 129 -10.27 13.00 13.53
N MET A 130 -9.54 13.69 14.43
CA MET A 130 -8.33 13.12 15.03
C MET A 130 -8.65 11.90 15.91
N ALA A 131 -9.69 11.98 16.74
CA ALA A 131 -10.11 10.87 17.59
C ALA A 131 -10.52 9.65 16.76
N THR A 132 -11.24 9.84 15.65
CA THR A 132 -11.64 8.79 14.73
C THR A 132 -10.43 8.15 14.02
N ALA A 133 -9.43 8.96 13.61
CA ALA A 133 -8.20 8.46 13.03
C ALA A 133 -7.41 7.60 14.03
N CYS A 134 -7.26 8.05 15.26
CA CYS A 134 -6.64 7.27 16.33
C CYS A 134 -7.40 5.96 16.60
N PHE A 135 -8.72 6.01 16.63
CA PHE A 135 -9.54 4.81 16.79
C PHE A 135 -9.27 3.79 15.68
N TYR A 136 -9.19 4.21 14.41
CA TYR A 136 -8.88 3.31 13.31
C TYR A 136 -7.49 2.71 13.40
N LEU A 137 -6.48 3.47 13.84
CA LEU A 137 -5.13 2.96 14.09
C LEU A 137 -5.13 1.89 15.17
N PHE A 138 -5.75 2.16 16.31
CA PHE A 138 -5.83 1.19 17.40
C PHE A 138 -6.65 -0.05 17.03
N ALA A 139 -7.78 0.12 16.35
CA ALA A 139 -8.62 -0.98 15.91
C ALA A 139 -7.89 -1.90 14.92
N SER A 140 -7.22 -1.33 13.92
CA SER A 140 -6.45 -2.12 12.94
C SER A 140 -5.28 -2.84 13.60
N TYR A 141 -4.58 -2.21 14.54
CA TYR A 141 -3.53 -2.85 15.33
C TYR A 141 -4.09 -4.00 16.17
N ALA A 142 -5.20 -3.78 16.87
CA ALA A 142 -5.83 -4.81 17.71
C ALA A 142 -6.25 -6.02 16.89
N VAL A 143 -6.88 -5.83 15.73
CA VAL A 143 -7.27 -6.91 14.82
C VAL A 143 -6.05 -7.71 14.37
N ASN A 144 -4.98 -7.03 13.96
CA ASN A 144 -3.76 -7.72 13.50
C ASN A 144 -3.01 -8.43 14.63
N ALA A 145 -2.98 -7.86 15.83
CA ALA A 145 -2.26 -8.43 16.98
C ALA A 145 -3.02 -9.59 17.62
N LEU A 146 -4.36 -9.49 17.72
CA LEU A 146 -5.19 -10.48 18.42
C LEU A 146 -5.56 -11.67 17.55
N SER A 147 -5.63 -11.49 16.23
CA SER A 147 -6.00 -12.60 15.35
C SER A 147 -5.31 -12.50 13.98
N PRO A 148 -4.05 -13.00 13.90
CA PRO A 148 -3.34 -13.08 12.61
C PRO A 148 -4.12 -13.91 11.56
N THR A 149 -4.91 -14.87 12.01
CA THR A 149 -5.74 -15.72 11.16
C THR A 149 -6.94 -14.96 10.60
N LEU A 150 -7.56 -14.07 11.37
CA LEU A 150 -8.65 -13.20 10.90
C LEU A 150 -8.14 -12.15 9.91
N ALA A 151 -6.99 -11.55 10.17
CA ALA A 151 -6.39 -10.56 9.27
C ALA A 151 -6.03 -11.12 7.89
N GLY A 152 -5.75 -12.43 7.79
CA GLY A 152 -5.48 -13.12 6.52
C GLY A 152 -6.72 -13.68 5.81
N THR A 153 -7.91 -13.58 6.43
CA THR A 153 -9.18 -14.10 5.87
C THR A 153 -10.06 -13.00 5.28
N PHE A 154 -9.82 -11.74 5.64
CA PHE A 154 -10.46 -10.55 5.08
C PHE A 154 -9.60 -9.92 3.98
#